data_165e7e9c0417c70a682be9024fbb2271
#
_entry.id   165e7e9c0417c70a682be9024fbb2271
#
_cell.length_a   1.000
_cell.length_b   1.000
_cell.length_c   1.000
_cell.angle_alpha   90.00
_cell.angle_beta   90.00
_cell.angle_gamma   90.00
#
_symmetry.space_group_name_H-M   'P 1'
#
loop_
_entity.id
_entity.type
_entity.pdbx_description
1 polymer ?
#
loop_
_entity_poly.entity_id
_entity_poly.type
_entity_poly.pdbx_seq_one_letter_code
_entity_poly.pdbx_strand_id
1 'polypeptide(L)'
;MEQGQFRRTWVLIAVMTLCLGVLIGKGWERTGHATETYEELKTFAEVLSQIQKHYVDEVKVKSLVQGAMRGMLATLDPHSAYMTPDMYKEIQVETKGEFGGVGIQIGVKDNRLAVIAPIEGTPAYKAGIKAGDFIIKVDDESTKEMTLLDAVQRMRGPKGTKVTLTIQREGTLDPLVFALIRDTIKIESVRFKAIDNTVGYIQIGRAHV
;
A
#
# COMPACT_ATOMS: atom_id res chain seq x y z
N MET A 1 11.94 -15.34 77.59
CA MET A 1 12.37 -14.73 76.29
C MET A 1 11.96 -15.52 75.04
N GLU A 2 11.38 -16.68 75.14
CA GLU A 2 11.04 -17.53 73.97
C GLU A 2 9.71 -17.21 73.24
N GLN A 3 8.70 -16.67 73.90
CA GLN A 3 7.40 -16.43 73.35
C GLN A 3 7.39 -15.32 72.25
N GLY A 4 8.34 -14.41 72.23
CA GLY A 4 8.46 -13.34 71.29
C GLY A 4 9.01 -13.79 69.92
N GLN A 5 9.88 -14.77 69.91
CA GLN A 5 10.46 -15.33 68.69
C GLN A 5 9.44 -16.21 67.94
N PHE A 6 8.63 -16.97 68.63
CA PHE A 6 7.62 -17.86 68.06
C PHE A 6 6.52 -17.07 67.33
N ARG A 7 6.07 -15.94 67.86
CA ARG A 7 5.11 -15.07 67.25
C ARG A 7 5.68 -14.40 65.98
N ARG A 8 6.94 -14.02 65.92
CA ARG A 8 7.60 -13.42 64.76
C ARG A 8 7.75 -14.42 63.61
N THR A 9 8.06 -15.68 63.89
CA THR A 9 8.16 -16.73 62.88
C THR A 9 6.79 -17.03 62.21
N TRP A 10 5.71 -17.09 62.96
CA TRP A 10 4.36 -17.30 62.45
C TRP A 10 3.86 -16.11 61.60
N VAL A 11 4.19 -14.88 61.95
CA VAL A 11 3.88 -13.70 61.18
C VAL A 11 4.64 -13.71 59.86
N LEU A 12 5.91 -14.09 59.85
CA LEU A 12 6.70 -14.19 58.61
C LEU A 12 6.17 -15.27 57.67
N ILE A 13 5.75 -16.42 58.20
CA ILE A 13 5.15 -17.50 57.42
C ILE A 13 3.80 -17.02 56.81
N ALA A 14 2.97 -16.33 57.59
CA ALA A 14 1.69 -15.82 57.12
C ALA A 14 1.86 -14.76 55.99
N VAL A 15 2.85 -13.86 56.12
CA VAL A 15 3.18 -12.89 55.09
C VAL A 15 3.72 -13.56 53.81
N MET A 16 4.58 -14.57 53.98
CA MET A 16 5.15 -15.29 52.85
C MET A 16 4.09 -16.09 52.09
N THR A 17 3.14 -16.73 52.79
CA THR A 17 2.01 -17.43 52.14
C THR A 17 1.05 -16.47 51.46
N LEU A 18 0.80 -15.29 52.01
CA LEU A 18 0.00 -14.26 51.40
C LEU A 18 0.66 -13.71 50.11
N CYS A 19 1.96 -13.43 50.18
CA CYS A 19 2.73 -12.98 49.00
C CYS A 19 2.77 -14.05 47.90
N LEU A 20 2.93 -15.32 48.26
CA LEU A 20 2.92 -16.44 47.32
C LEU A 20 1.53 -16.60 46.68
N GLY A 21 0.46 -16.45 47.44
CA GLY A 21 -0.92 -16.49 46.93
C GLY A 21 -1.22 -15.36 45.93
N VAL A 22 -0.71 -14.14 46.17
CA VAL A 22 -0.86 -13.00 45.25
C VAL A 22 -0.06 -13.21 43.97
N LEU A 23 1.14 -13.81 44.02
CA LEU A 23 1.97 -14.11 42.87
C LEU A 23 1.35 -15.20 42.00
N ILE A 24 0.77 -16.23 42.57
CA ILE A 24 0.08 -17.33 41.88
C ILE A 24 -1.23 -16.80 41.28
N GLY A 25 -2.00 -16.00 42.01
CA GLY A 25 -3.27 -15.42 41.54
C GLY A 25 -3.11 -14.54 40.30
N LYS A 26 -2.09 -13.69 40.24
CA LYS A 26 -1.79 -12.85 39.07
C LYS A 26 -1.28 -13.63 37.85
N GLY A 27 -0.77 -14.83 38.02
CA GLY A 27 -0.35 -15.71 36.94
C GLY A 27 -1.53 -16.39 36.24
N TRP A 28 -2.62 -16.65 36.96
CA TRP A 28 -3.75 -17.41 36.43
C TRP A 28 -4.67 -16.60 35.52
N GLU A 29 -4.84 -15.30 35.75
CA GLU A 29 -5.64 -14.43 34.89
C GLU A 29 -5.03 -14.25 33.47
N ARG A 30 -3.69 -14.34 33.35
CA ARG A 30 -3.01 -14.21 32.03
C ARG A 30 -3.12 -15.44 31.13
N THR A 31 -3.39 -16.62 31.68
CA THR A 31 -3.50 -17.86 30.88
C THR A 31 -4.85 -18.01 30.21
N GLY A 32 -5.93 -17.41 30.73
CA GLY A 32 -7.27 -17.47 30.15
C GLY A 32 -7.36 -16.83 28.77
N HIS A 33 -6.86 -15.62 28.61
CA HIS A 33 -6.89 -14.90 27.32
C HIS A 33 -6.01 -15.54 26.22
N ALA A 34 -4.90 -16.16 26.61
CA ALA A 34 -4.04 -16.84 25.65
C ALA A 34 -4.71 -18.10 25.08
N THR A 35 -5.48 -18.81 25.88
CA THR A 35 -6.20 -20.03 25.47
C THR A 35 -7.36 -19.68 24.52
N GLU A 36 -8.14 -18.65 24.83
CA GLU A 36 -9.25 -18.18 24.00
C GLU A 36 -8.73 -17.71 22.63
N THR A 37 -7.68 -16.89 22.61
CA THR A 37 -7.06 -16.44 21.33
C THR A 37 -6.53 -17.61 20.50
N TYR A 38 -6.01 -18.65 21.13
CA TYR A 38 -5.50 -19.82 20.43
C TYR A 38 -6.63 -20.65 19.77
N GLU A 39 -7.76 -20.83 20.45
CA GLU A 39 -8.94 -21.52 19.89
C GLU A 39 -9.50 -20.76 18.66
N GLU A 40 -9.57 -19.44 18.72
CA GLU A 40 -10.01 -18.61 17.60
C GLU A 40 -9.04 -18.70 16.41
N LEU A 41 -7.73 -18.70 16.64
CA LEU A 41 -6.72 -18.90 15.59
C LEU A 41 -6.80 -20.30 14.99
N LYS A 42 -7.10 -21.31 15.78
CA LYS A 42 -7.32 -22.67 15.29
C LYS A 42 -8.54 -22.72 14.35
N THR A 43 -9.65 -22.13 14.76
CA THR A 43 -10.87 -22.03 13.94
C THR A 43 -10.58 -21.31 12.63
N PHE A 44 -9.83 -20.22 12.67
CA PHE A 44 -9.39 -19.50 11.46
C PHE A 44 -8.56 -20.40 10.52
N ALA A 45 -7.61 -21.16 11.07
CA ALA A 45 -6.78 -22.07 10.28
C ALA A 45 -7.60 -23.22 9.66
N GLU A 46 -8.60 -23.73 10.37
CA GLU A 46 -9.52 -24.76 9.87
C GLU A 46 -10.34 -24.21 8.71
N VAL A 47 -10.93 -23.03 8.82
CA VAL A 47 -11.68 -22.37 7.73
C VAL A 47 -10.79 -22.15 6.53
N LEU A 48 -9.56 -21.65 6.71
CA LEU A 48 -8.59 -21.47 5.63
C LEU A 48 -8.30 -22.78 4.91
N SER A 49 -8.10 -23.87 5.66
CA SER A 49 -7.88 -25.22 5.11
C SER A 49 -9.09 -25.75 4.34
N GLN A 50 -10.32 -25.51 4.84
CA GLN A 50 -11.54 -25.90 4.16
C GLN A 50 -11.71 -25.18 2.83
N ILE A 51 -11.46 -23.87 2.78
CA ILE A 51 -11.51 -23.10 1.54
C ILE A 51 -10.51 -23.65 0.53
N GLN A 52 -9.26 -23.91 0.96
CA GLN A 52 -8.23 -24.45 0.06
C GLN A 52 -8.58 -25.82 -0.53
N LYS A 53 -9.28 -26.65 0.24
CA LYS A 53 -9.59 -28.04 -0.17
C LYS A 53 -10.88 -28.15 -1.00
N HIS A 54 -11.84 -27.29 -0.76
CA HIS A 54 -13.22 -27.47 -1.25
C HIS A 54 -13.74 -26.35 -2.14
N TYR A 55 -12.98 -25.24 -2.27
CA TYR A 55 -13.41 -24.19 -3.20
C TYR A 55 -13.26 -24.65 -4.64
N VAL A 56 -14.20 -24.25 -5.51
CA VAL A 56 -14.29 -24.71 -6.90
C VAL A 56 -13.08 -24.29 -7.75
N ASP A 57 -12.51 -23.11 -7.50
CA ASP A 57 -11.35 -22.59 -8.20
C ASP A 57 -10.09 -22.66 -7.33
N GLU A 58 -8.93 -22.68 -7.95
CA GLU A 58 -7.65 -22.61 -7.24
C GLU A 58 -7.47 -21.27 -6.53
N VAL A 59 -7.33 -21.28 -5.22
CA VAL A 59 -7.23 -20.07 -4.40
C VAL A 59 -5.81 -19.88 -3.87
N LYS A 60 -5.26 -18.71 -4.08
CA LYS A 60 -3.94 -18.37 -3.53
C LYS A 60 -4.04 -18.04 -2.04
N VAL A 61 -3.39 -18.83 -1.18
CA VAL A 61 -3.34 -18.63 0.28
C VAL A 61 -3.00 -17.19 0.65
N LYS A 62 -2.02 -16.61 -0.02
CA LYS A 62 -1.60 -15.22 0.19
C LYS A 62 -2.77 -14.24 0.07
N SER A 63 -3.62 -14.42 -0.92
CA SER A 63 -4.79 -13.55 -1.15
C SER A 63 -5.83 -13.71 -0.04
N LEU A 64 -6.09 -14.94 0.42
CA LEU A 64 -7.00 -15.20 1.52
C LEU A 64 -6.51 -14.58 2.83
N VAL A 65 -5.23 -14.76 3.16
CA VAL A 65 -4.62 -14.18 4.37
C VAL A 65 -4.62 -12.65 4.31
N GLN A 66 -4.32 -12.06 3.16
CA GLN A 66 -4.41 -10.61 2.99
C GLN A 66 -5.84 -10.08 3.11
N GLY A 67 -6.83 -10.83 2.59
CA GLY A 67 -8.25 -10.54 2.78
C GLY A 67 -8.67 -10.56 4.24
N ALA A 68 -8.21 -11.58 4.97
CA ALA A 68 -8.47 -11.69 6.41
C ALA A 68 -7.86 -10.54 7.21
N MET A 69 -6.61 -10.16 6.92
CA MET A 69 -5.97 -9.00 7.57
C MET A 69 -6.73 -7.69 7.31
N ARG A 70 -7.23 -7.49 6.08
CA ARG A 70 -8.08 -6.33 5.77
C ARG A 70 -9.39 -6.36 6.55
N GLY A 71 -10.02 -7.55 6.63
CA GLY A 71 -11.25 -7.74 7.41
C GLY A 71 -11.05 -7.42 8.89
N MET A 72 -9.99 -7.92 9.50
CA MET A 72 -9.66 -7.62 10.90
C MET A 72 -9.49 -6.11 11.16
N LEU A 73 -8.75 -5.41 10.30
CA LEU A 73 -8.51 -3.97 10.47
C LEU A 73 -9.78 -3.15 10.21
N ALA A 74 -10.65 -3.59 9.30
CA ALA A 74 -11.94 -2.93 9.04
C ALA A 74 -12.88 -2.97 10.24
N THR A 75 -12.67 -3.87 11.23
CA THR A 75 -13.45 -3.91 12.47
C THR A 75 -13.01 -2.89 13.52
N LEU A 76 -11.84 -2.27 13.35
CA LEU A 76 -11.29 -1.31 14.30
C LEU A 76 -11.86 0.08 14.07
N ASP A 77 -11.54 0.68 12.93
CA ASP A 77 -11.97 2.02 12.55
C ASP A 77 -11.79 2.25 11.03
N PRO A 78 -12.40 3.30 10.44
CA PRO A 78 -12.30 3.57 9.00
C PRO A 78 -10.91 4.08 8.55
N HIS A 79 -10.00 4.39 9.46
CA HIS A 79 -8.66 4.89 9.15
C HIS A 79 -7.59 3.80 9.26
N SER A 80 -7.93 2.64 9.82
CA SER A 80 -7.02 1.48 9.92
C SER A 80 -7.08 0.63 8.66
N ALA A 81 -5.94 0.46 7.99
CA ALA A 81 -5.85 -0.31 6.74
C ALA A 81 -4.59 -1.17 6.68
N TYR A 82 -4.74 -2.38 6.11
CA TYR A 82 -3.60 -3.22 5.76
C TYR A 82 -3.04 -2.80 4.40
N MET A 83 -1.74 -2.53 4.38
CA MET A 83 -1.01 -2.21 3.15
C MET A 83 -0.05 -3.34 2.80
N THR A 84 -0.08 -3.78 1.56
CA THR A 84 0.99 -4.62 1.04
C THR A 84 2.29 -3.81 0.91
N PRO A 85 3.47 -4.47 0.81
CA PRO A 85 4.73 -3.75 0.60
C PRO A 85 4.70 -2.79 -0.60
N ASP A 86 3.98 -3.16 -1.67
CA ASP A 86 3.86 -2.34 -2.87
C ASP A 86 2.95 -1.13 -2.63
N MET A 87 1.80 -1.30 -1.97
CA MET A 87 0.93 -0.20 -1.57
C MET A 87 1.64 0.78 -0.62
N TYR A 88 2.45 0.25 0.32
CA TYR A 88 3.22 1.09 1.24
C TYR A 88 4.27 1.93 0.49
N LYS A 89 4.96 1.34 -0.49
CA LYS A 89 5.87 2.10 -1.38
C LYS A 89 5.14 3.20 -2.14
N GLU A 90 3.94 2.92 -2.65
CA GLU A 90 3.15 3.92 -3.37
C GLU A 90 2.76 5.09 -2.48
N ILE A 91 2.29 4.83 -1.25
CA ILE A 91 1.98 5.90 -0.29
C ILE A 91 3.22 6.71 0.08
N GLN A 92 4.38 6.05 0.25
CA GLN A 92 5.64 6.79 0.47
C GLN A 92 5.99 7.71 -0.71
N VAL A 93 5.75 7.25 -1.93
CA VAL A 93 5.97 8.05 -3.14
C VAL A 93 4.99 9.23 -3.19
N GLU A 94 3.71 8.99 -2.92
CA GLU A 94 2.69 10.04 -2.89
C GLU A 94 2.98 11.08 -1.80
N THR A 95 3.41 10.64 -0.62
CA THR A 95 3.74 11.53 0.51
C THR A 95 5.00 12.37 0.24
N LYS A 96 6.01 11.79 -0.44
CA LYS A 96 7.22 12.52 -0.85
C LYS A 96 6.97 13.49 -2.01
N GLY A 97 5.87 13.31 -2.74
CA GLY A 97 5.52 14.13 -3.90
C GLY A 97 6.46 13.95 -5.10
N GLU A 98 7.31 12.92 -5.09
CA GLU A 98 8.23 12.64 -6.19
C GLU A 98 8.41 11.13 -6.42
N PHE A 99 8.52 10.74 -7.69
CA PHE A 99 8.74 9.35 -8.09
C PHE A 99 9.57 9.24 -9.36
N GLY A 100 10.25 8.13 -9.55
CA GLY A 100 10.97 7.83 -10.78
C GLY A 100 10.03 7.31 -11.86
N GLY A 101 10.06 7.93 -13.04
CA GLY A 101 9.21 7.54 -14.16
C GLY A 101 9.30 8.46 -15.36
N VAL A 102 8.31 8.43 -16.24
CA VAL A 102 8.28 9.21 -17.48
C VAL A 102 7.37 10.43 -17.42
N GLY A 103 6.52 10.54 -16.37
CA GLY A 103 5.66 11.72 -16.16
C GLY A 103 4.41 11.71 -17.02
N ILE A 104 3.62 10.65 -16.97
CA ILE A 104 2.33 10.50 -17.66
C ILE A 104 1.25 10.16 -16.65
N GLN A 105 0.12 10.84 -16.73
CA GLN A 105 -1.13 10.41 -16.11
C GLN A 105 -1.83 9.46 -17.08
N ILE A 106 -2.14 8.26 -16.65
CA ILE A 106 -2.81 7.24 -17.45
C ILE A 106 -4.13 6.82 -16.83
N GLY A 107 -5.02 6.33 -17.66
CA GLY A 107 -6.32 5.79 -17.27
C GLY A 107 -6.77 4.72 -18.25
N VAL A 108 -7.97 4.18 -18.01
CA VAL A 108 -8.61 3.24 -18.93
C VAL A 108 -9.71 3.96 -19.69
N LYS A 109 -9.66 3.92 -21.03
CA LYS A 109 -10.67 4.42 -21.95
C LYS A 109 -10.94 3.33 -23.00
N ASP A 110 -12.20 3.01 -23.22
CA ASP A 110 -12.62 1.95 -24.17
C ASP A 110 -11.89 0.61 -23.95
N ASN A 111 -11.75 0.22 -22.69
CA ASN A 111 -11.02 -0.97 -22.23
C ASN A 111 -9.54 -1.03 -22.67
N ARG A 112 -8.93 0.12 -22.92
CA ARG A 112 -7.52 0.26 -23.31
C ARG A 112 -6.83 1.29 -22.43
N LEU A 113 -5.53 1.12 -22.23
CA LEU A 113 -4.72 2.11 -21.52
C LEU A 113 -4.55 3.37 -22.36
N ALA A 114 -4.91 4.50 -21.80
CA ALA A 114 -4.85 5.80 -22.48
C ALA A 114 -4.09 6.83 -21.63
N VAL A 115 -3.42 7.74 -22.31
CA VAL A 115 -2.81 8.92 -21.70
C VAL A 115 -3.92 9.93 -21.40
N ILE A 116 -4.12 10.24 -20.12
CA ILE A 116 -5.01 11.34 -19.71
C ILE A 116 -4.31 12.67 -19.96
N ALA A 117 -3.08 12.81 -19.47
CA ALA A 117 -2.23 13.97 -19.76
C ALA A 117 -0.74 13.65 -19.49
N PRO A 118 0.19 14.12 -20.29
CA PRO A 118 1.59 14.19 -19.90
C PRO A 118 1.80 15.35 -18.91
N ILE A 119 2.70 15.13 -17.95
CA ILE A 119 3.05 16.15 -16.94
C ILE A 119 4.07 17.10 -17.57
N GLU A 120 3.83 18.40 -17.49
CA GLU A 120 4.67 19.42 -18.07
C GLU A 120 6.14 19.34 -17.57
N GLY A 121 7.09 19.51 -18.46
CA GLY A 121 8.53 19.45 -18.15
C GLY A 121 9.13 18.06 -18.04
N THR A 122 8.33 17.00 -18.05
CA THR A 122 8.75 15.60 -17.91
C THR A 122 9.27 14.99 -19.22
N PRO A 123 9.93 13.81 -19.17
CA PRO A 123 10.40 13.12 -20.38
C PRO A 123 9.31 12.86 -21.42
N ALA A 124 8.12 12.42 -20.97
CA ALA A 124 7.00 12.15 -21.85
C ALA A 124 6.46 13.41 -22.54
N TYR A 125 6.35 14.50 -21.80
CA TYR A 125 5.93 15.79 -22.33
C TYR A 125 6.91 16.29 -23.41
N LYS A 126 8.23 16.24 -23.10
CA LYS A 126 9.30 16.66 -24.03
C LYS A 126 9.35 15.80 -25.30
N ALA A 127 9.01 14.51 -25.18
CA ALA A 127 8.95 13.60 -26.30
C ALA A 127 7.72 13.81 -27.20
N GLY A 128 6.74 14.61 -26.77
CA GLY A 128 5.54 14.89 -27.57
C GLY A 128 4.41 13.87 -27.43
N ILE A 129 4.37 13.13 -26.31
CA ILE A 129 3.20 12.33 -25.93
C ILE A 129 2.05 13.27 -25.62
N LYS A 130 0.83 12.92 -26.05
CA LYS A 130 -0.35 13.78 -25.96
C LYS A 130 -1.48 13.10 -25.19
N ALA A 131 -2.38 13.92 -24.65
CA ALA A 131 -3.65 13.42 -24.12
C ALA A 131 -4.45 12.72 -25.22
N GLY A 132 -5.08 11.60 -24.88
CA GLY A 132 -5.83 10.75 -25.81
C GLY A 132 -5.00 9.69 -26.54
N ASP A 133 -3.68 9.68 -26.40
CA ASP A 133 -2.83 8.61 -26.93
C ASP A 133 -3.16 7.28 -26.26
N PHE A 134 -3.31 6.18 -27.01
CA PHE A 134 -3.47 4.85 -26.46
C PHE A 134 -2.12 4.15 -26.36
N ILE A 135 -1.77 3.66 -25.17
CA ILE A 135 -0.53 2.92 -24.94
C ILE A 135 -0.79 1.45 -25.29
N ILE A 136 -0.19 0.96 -26.37
CA ILE A 136 -0.39 -0.41 -26.86
C ILE A 136 0.72 -1.37 -26.44
N LYS A 137 1.94 -0.85 -26.15
CA LYS A 137 3.03 -1.63 -25.55
C LYS A 137 3.84 -0.78 -24.55
N VAL A 138 4.35 -1.43 -23.53
CA VAL A 138 5.39 -0.93 -22.64
C VAL A 138 6.58 -1.87 -22.78
N ASP A 139 7.72 -1.35 -23.25
CA ASP A 139 8.82 -2.12 -23.77
C ASP A 139 8.33 -3.12 -24.85
N ASP A 140 8.58 -4.41 -24.70
CA ASP A 140 8.15 -5.43 -25.67
C ASP A 140 6.80 -6.07 -25.32
N GLU A 141 6.17 -5.69 -24.21
CA GLU A 141 4.96 -6.31 -23.72
C GLU A 141 3.69 -5.54 -24.12
N SER A 142 2.69 -6.27 -24.61
CA SER A 142 1.37 -5.73 -24.98
C SER A 142 0.58 -5.32 -23.74
N THR A 143 -0.07 -4.16 -23.80
CA THR A 143 -0.92 -3.63 -22.73
C THR A 143 -2.33 -4.20 -22.71
N LYS A 144 -2.72 -5.08 -23.64
CA LYS A 144 -4.09 -5.61 -23.76
C LYS A 144 -4.60 -6.32 -22.51
N GLU A 145 -3.71 -7.07 -21.85
CA GLU A 145 -4.03 -7.85 -20.64
C GLU A 145 -3.44 -7.24 -19.36
N MET A 146 -2.80 -6.07 -19.48
CA MET A 146 -2.24 -5.38 -18.33
C MET A 146 -3.33 -4.62 -17.58
N THR A 147 -3.28 -4.72 -16.25
CA THR A 147 -4.02 -3.79 -15.39
C THR A 147 -3.39 -2.39 -15.45
N LEU A 148 -4.15 -1.37 -15.04
CA LEU A 148 -3.62 -0.01 -14.90
C LEU A 148 -2.39 0.01 -13.97
N LEU A 149 -2.44 -0.76 -12.88
CA LEU A 149 -1.35 -0.84 -11.91
C LEU A 149 -0.09 -1.48 -12.50
N ASP A 150 -0.23 -2.57 -13.26
CA ASP A 150 0.90 -3.22 -13.92
C ASP A 150 1.61 -2.25 -14.88
N ALA A 151 0.83 -1.51 -15.66
CA ALA A 151 1.38 -0.52 -16.59
C ALA A 151 2.11 0.62 -15.86
N VAL A 152 1.55 1.12 -14.75
CA VAL A 152 2.19 2.13 -13.90
C VAL A 152 3.52 1.61 -13.36
N GLN A 153 3.54 0.39 -12.80
CA GLN A 153 4.75 -0.21 -12.24
C GLN A 153 5.87 -0.37 -13.29
N ARG A 154 5.51 -0.76 -14.52
CA ARG A 154 6.49 -0.91 -15.63
C ARG A 154 7.02 0.43 -16.13
N MET A 155 6.18 1.45 -16.20
CA MET A 155 6.59 2.80 -16.62
C MET A 155 7.39 3.52 -15.53
N ARG A 156 7.18 3.20 -14.25
CA ARG A 156 8.01 3.67 -13.13
C ARG A 156 9.36 2.94 -13.12
N GLY A 157 10.33 3.51 -12.43
CA GLY A 157 11.65 2.91 -12.24
C GLY A 157 12.70 3.95 -11.88
N PRO A 158 13.94 3.51 -11.62
CA PRO A 158 15.02 4.41 -11.24
C PRO A 158 15.30 5.47 -12.32
N LYS A 159 15.60 6.68 -11.88
CA LYS A 159 16.08 7.77 -12.77
C LYS A 159 17.26 7.28 -13.62
N GLY A 160 17.26 7.65 -14.89
CA GLY A 160 18.30 7.30 -15.85
C GLY A 160 18.09 5.97 -16.58
N THR A 161 17.12 5.15 -16.15
CA THR A 161 16.78 3.90 -16.87
C THR A 161 15.87 4.19 -18.06
N LYS A 162 15.96 3.37 -19.09
CA LYS A 162 15.17 3.49 -20.33
C LYS A 162 13.85 2.73 -20.21
N VAL A 163 12.80 3.27 -20.83
CA VAL A 163 11.54 2.57 -21.11
C VAL A 163 11.06 2.97 -22.51
N THR A 164 10.49 2.05 -23.26
CA THR A 164 9.96 2.29 -24.59
C THR A 164 8.42 2.19 -24.54
N LEU A 165 7.74 3.22 -25.00
CA LEU A 165 6.29 3.22 -25.14
C LEU A 165 5.92 3.17 -26.60
N THR A 166 5.07 2.21 -26.99
CA THR A 166 4.44 2.17 -28.29
C THR A 166 3.01 2.68 -28.14
N ILE A 167 2.70 3.69 -28.90
CA ILE A 167 1.46 4.49 -28.78
C ILE A 167 0.71 4.47 -30.09
N GLN A 168 -0.61 4.23 -30.02
CA GLN A 168 -1.53 4.46 -31.11
C GLN A 168 -2.21 5.82 -30.88
N ARG A 169 -1.99 6.74 -31.79
CA ARG A 169 -2.60 8.06 -31.80
C ARG A 169 -3.73 8.12 -32.83
N GLU A 170 -4.81 8.77 -32.46
CA GLU A 170 -5.91 9.02 -33.42
C GLU A 170 -5.41 9.84 -34.61
N GLY A 171 -5.78 9.43 -35.80
CA GLY A 171 -5.33 10.07 -37.04
C GLY A 171 -3.95 9.67 -37.57
N THR A 172 -3.26 8.71 -36.89
CA THR A 172 -2.02 8.11 -37.40
C THR A 172 -2.25 6.67 -37.86
N LEU A 173 -1.72 6.30 -39.04
CA LEU A 173 -1.82 4.93 -39.54
C LEU A 173 -0.89 3.99 -38.74
N ASP A 174 0.34 4.41 -38.51
CA ASP A 174 1.35 3.60 -37.82
C ASP A 174 1.47 3.97 -36.36
N PRO A 175 1.77 2.99 -35.49
CA PRO A 175 2.09 3.24 -34.09
C PRO A 175 3.37 4.08 -33.94
N LEU A 176 3.33 5.00 -32.98
CA LEU A 176 4.46 5.85 -32.63
C LEU A 176 5.28 5.19 -31.52
N VAL A 177 6.60 5.14 -31.68
CA VAL A 177 7.50 4.54 -30.68
C VAL A 177 8.29 5.64 -29.99
N PHE A 178 8.18 5.72 -28.67
CA PHE A 178 8.86 6.70 -27.83
C PHE A 178 9.85 6.00 -26.91
N ALA A 179 11.15 6.21 -27.13
CA ALA A 179 12.20 5.76 -26.22
C ALA A 179 12.45 6.86 -25.19
N LEU A 180 12.07 6.62 -23.96
CA LEU A 180 12.10 7.60 -22.86
C LEU A 180 13.14 7.20 -21.83
N ILE A 181 13.81 8.19 -21.26
CA ILE A 181 14.67 8.00 -20.09
C ILE A 181 13.90 8.46 -18.86
N ARG A 182 13.75 7.56 -17.89
CA ARG A 182 13.05 7.87 -16.64
C ARG A 182 13.78 8.98 -15.88
N ASP A 183 13.01 9.87 -15.30
CA ASP A 183 13.52 10.97 -14.47
C ASP A 183 12.77 11.01 -13.14
N THR A 184 13.24 11.81 -12.20
CA THR A 184 12.48 12.14 -10.98
C THR A 184 11.34 13.07 -11.34
N ILE A 185 10.12 12.59 -11.24
CA ILE A 185 8.91 13.35 -11.52
C ILE A 185 8.44 13.97 -10.21
N LYS A 186 8.40 15.29 -10.16
CA LYS A 186 7.85 16.04 -9.02
C LYS A 186 6.41 16.44 -9.31
N ILE A 187 5.53 16.15 -8.38
CA ILE A 187 4.13 16.58 -8.44
C ILE A 187 4.02 17.83 -7.59
N GLU A 188 3.97 18.98 -8.26
CA GLU A 188 3.73 20.25 -7.58
C GLU A 188 2.25 20.36 -7.25
N SER A 189 1.91 20.25 -5.98
CA SER A 189 0.53 20.39 -5.49
C SER A 189 0.03 21.84 -5.59
N VAL A 190 0.94 22.81 -5.59
CA VAL A 190 0.62 24.22 -5.71
C VAL A 190 1.56 24.87 -6.70
N ARG A 191 1.03 25.56 -7.71
CA ARG A 191 1.78 26.40 -8.64
C ARG A 191 1.39 27.85 -8.44
N PHE A 192 2.39 28.73 -8.45
CA PHE A 192 2.21 30.16 -8.32
C PHE A 192 2.74 30.86 -9.57
N LYS A 193 2.01 31.83 -10.08
CA LYS A 193 2.44 32.71 -11.17
C LYS A 193 1.96 34.12 -10.87
N ALA A 194 2.89 35.06 -10.79
CA ALA A 194 2.54 36.49 -10.81
C ALA A 194 2.09 36.87 -12.22
N ILE A 195 0.90 37.44 -12.37
CA ILE A 195 0.38 37.95 -13.66
C ILE A 195 0.90 39.36 -13.88
N ASP A 196 0.85 40.16 -12.82
CA ASP A 196 1.44 41.51 -12.75
C ASP A 196 1.85 41.85 -11.30
N ASN A 197 2.19 43.11 -11.03
CA ASN A 197 2.62 43.54 -9.69
C ASN A 197 1.51 43.53 -8.63
N THR A 198 0.27 43.32 -9.01
CA THR A 198 -0.90 43.38 -8.12
C THR A 198 -1.70 42.09 -8.10
N VAL A 199 -1.58 41.23 -9.11
CA VAL A 199 -2.35 40.00 -9.27
C VAL A 199 -1.44 38.78 -9.30
N GLY A 200 -1.66 37.86 -8.38
CA GLY A 200 -1.06 36.53 -8.36
C GLY A 200 -2.08 35.46 -8.72
N TYR A 201 -1.65 34.47 -9.53
CA TYR A 201 -2.42 33.28 -9.85
C TYR A 201 -1.87 32.10 -9.06
N ILE A 202 -2.73 31.44 -8.28
CA ILE A 202 -2.38 30.23 -7.53
C ILE A 202 -3.23 29.09 -8.10
N GLN A 203 -2.56 28.07 -8.62
CA GLN A 203 -3.16 26.82 -9.05
C GLN A 203 -2.90 25.77 -8.01
N ILE A 204 -3.97 25.31 -7.36
CA ILE A 204 -3.92 24.18 -6.44
C ILE A 204 -4.26 22.94 -7.27
N GLY A 205 -3.32 22.01 -7.40
CA GLY A 205 -3.50 20.69 -8.01
C GLY A 205 -4.33 19.80 -7.09
N ARG A 206 -3.93 18.57 -6.83
CA ARG A 206 -4.66 17.68 -5.93
C ARG A 206 -4.57 18.21 -4.49
N ALA A 207 -5.68 18.71 -3.94
CA ALA A 207 -5.87 18.73 -2.52
C ALA A 207 -6.26 17.30 -2.10
N HIS A 208 -5.42 16.62 -1.33
CA HIS A 208 -5.85 15.40 -0.65
C HIS A 208 -6.87 15.83 0.42
N VAL A 209 -8.12 15.43 0.24
CA VAL A 209 -9.14 15.42 1.26
C VAL A 209 -9.13 14.05 1.90
#